data_1856cf890d05ade95f7ae61cef8da29c
#
_entry.id   1856cf890d05ade95f7ae61cef8da29c
#
_cell.length_a   1.000
_cell.length_b   1.000
_cell.length_c   1.000
_cell.angle_alpha   90.00
_cell.angle_beta   90.00
_cell.angle_gamma   90.00
#
_symmetry.space_group_name_H-M   'P 1'
#
loop_
_entity.id
_entity.type
_entity.pdbx_description
1 polymer ?
#
loop_
_entity_poly.entity_id
_entity_poly.type
_entity_poly.pdbx_seq_one_letter_code
_entity_poly.pdbx_strand_id
1 'polypeptide(L)'
;LMLSLALLGYLFKTSDLGNSVNEAWIDARVRGHGVNGALLFLLMGGLFTAIGLPRQIIAFLGGYAFSVGLGTLLGALAALLGCMLSFAYARFFGKGLLRARLGERAGRFDRFIHDHPFSMTVLIRLLPVGSNLLTNLAAGISSIRSVHFFSGTLLGYLPQTLVFALVGSGVHIAPTLKLALAIGL
;
A
#
# COMPACT_ATOMS: atom_id res chain seq x y z
N LEU A 1 0.64 10.38 -17.10
CA LEU A 1 0.70 9.88 -15.72
C LEU A 1 -0.09 10.77 -14.75
N MET A 2 0.17 12.11 -14.74
CA MET A 2 -0.57 13.07 -13.88
C MET A 2 -2.06 13.11 -14.22
N LEU A 3 -2.43 13.12 -15.50
CA LEU A 3 -3.82 13.06 -15.96
C LEU A 3 -4.50 11.74 -15.59
N SER A 4 -3.81 10.60 -15.67
CA SER A 4 -4.36 9.30 -15.26
C SER A 4 -4.55 9.19 -13.75
N LEU A 5 -3.66 9.80 -12.96
CA LEU A 5 -3.82 9.89 -11.51
C LEU A 5 -4.94 10.86 -11.11
N ALA A 6 -5.08 11.98 -11.81
CA ALA A 6 -6.18 12.92 -11.62
C ALA A 6 -7.53 12.29 -12.04
N LEU A 7 -7.56 11.55 -13.15
CA LEU A 7 -8.74 10.83 -13.61
C LEU A 7 -9.11 9.69 -12.65
N LEU A 8 -8.13 8.93 -12.17
CA LEU A 8 -8.35 7.89 -11.15
C LEU A 8 -8.82 8.52 -9.83
N GLY A 9 -8.24 9.64 -9.41
CA GLY A 9 -8.69 10.38 -8.23
C GLY A 9 -10.10 10.95 -8.40
N TYR A 10 -10.45 11.44 -9.59
CA TYR A 10 -11.78 11.93 -9.91
C TYR A 10 -12.81 10.78 -9.97
N LEU A 11 -12.48 9.68 -10.68
CA LEU A 11 -13.30 8.47 -10.71
C LEU A 11 -13.50 7.87 -9.32
N PHE A 12 -12.45 7.91 -8.48
CA PHE A 12 -12.52 7.47 -7.10
C PHE A 12 -13.43 8.39 -6.24
N LYS A 13 -13.35 9.70 -6.47
CA LYS A 13 -14.20 10.69 -5.78
C LYS A 13 -15.67 10.61 -6.22
N THR A 14 -15.93 10.19 -7.46
CA THR A 14 -17.28 10.07 -8.03
C THR A 14 -17.85 8.65 -7.94
N SER A 15 -17.03 7.64 -7.64
CA SER A 15 -17.48 6.25 -7.44
C SER A 15 -17.89 6.00 -6.00
N ASP A 16 -18.96 5.22 -5.81
CA ASP A 16 -19.40 4.74 -4.48
C ASP A 16 -18.32 3.95 -3.74
N LEU A 17 -17.30 3.45 -4.43
CA LEU A 17 -16.15 2.76 -3.84
C LEU A 17 -15.28 3.67 -2.97
N GLY A 18 -15.12 4.96 -3.34
CA GLY A 18 -14.41 5.94 -2.53
C GLY A 18 -15.19 6.33 -1.27
N ASN A 19 -16.51 6.32 -1.37
CA ASN A 19 -17.40 6.56 -0.24
C ASN A 19 -17.63 5.30 0.62
N SER A 20 -17.33 4.11 0.09
CA SER A 20 -17.55 2.84 0.78
C SER A 20 -16.53 2.55 1.88
N VAL A 21 -15.32 3.13 1.82
CA VAL A 21 -14.27 2.96 2.83
C VAL A 21 -13.87 4.35 3.34
N ASN A 22 -14.72 4.95 4.15
CA ASN A 22 -14.53 6.25 4.78
C ASN A 22 -14.63 6.11 6.31
N GLU A 23 -14.48 7.24 7.03
CA GLU A 23 -14.56 7.27 8.50
C GLU A 23 -15.90 6.74 9.01
N ALA A 24 -17.02 7.08 8.35
CA ALA A 24 -18.34 6.59 8.74
C ALA A 24 -18.49 5.07 8.63
N TRP A 25 -17.92 4.46 7.58
CA TRP A 25 -17.88 3.01 7.44
C TRP A 25 -17.00 2.35 8.51
N ILE A 26 -15.86 2.98 8.82
CA ILE A 26 -14.97 2.53 9.90
C ILE A 26 -15.68 2.57 11.25
N ASP A 27 -16.39 3.64 11.56
CA ASP A 27 -17.14 3.76 12.82
C ASP A 27 -18.26 2.72 12.91
N ALA A 28 -18.97 2.46 11.81
CA ALA A 28 -20.08 1.51 11.79
C ALA A 28 -19.66 0.03 11.82
N ARG A 29 -18.50 -0.33 11.30
CA ARG A 29 -18.13 -1.73 11.04
C ARG A 29 -16.82 -2.19 11.66
N VAL A 30 -15.92 -1.27 12.00
CA VAL A 30 -14.56 -1.58 12.43
C VAL A 30 -14.33 -1.13 13.87
N ARG A 31 -14.59 0.13 14.16
CA ARG A 31 -14.32 0.73 15.47
C ARG A 31 -15.23 0.10 16.52
N GLY A 32 -14.65 -0.31 17.65
CA GLY A 32 -15.42 -0.95 18.72
C GLY A 32 -15.77 -2.43 18.52
N HIS A 33 -15.47 -3.02 17.35
CA HIS A 33 -15.76 -4.43 17.06
C HIS A 33 -14.60 -5.38 17.38
N GLY A 34 -13.58 -4.93 18.13
CA GLY A 34 -12.46 -5.76 18.57
C GLY A 34 -11.74 -6.50 17.43
N VAL A 35 -11.53 -7.81 17.61
CA VAL A 35 -10.82 -8.63 16.62
C VAL A 35 -11.56 -8.73 15.29
N ASN A 36 -12.88 -8.81 15.30
CA ASN A 36 -13.67 -8.90 14.07
C ASN A 36 -13.54 -7.63 13.22
N GLY A 37 -13.51 -6.45 13.86
CA GLY A 37 -13.25 -5.18 13.18
C GLY A 37 -11.84 -5.13 12.58
N ALA A 38 -10.83 -5.61 13.30
CA ALA A 38 -9.46 -5.67 12.82
C ALA A 38 -9.31 -6.62 11.60
N LEU A 39 -9.96 -7.78 11.64
CA LEU A 39 -9.96 -8.73 10.52
C LEU A 39 -10.66 -8.14 9.29
N LEU A 40 -11.82 -7.51 9.49
CA LEU A 40 -12.53 -6.84 8.40
C LEU A 40 -11.69 -5.72 7.79
N PHE A 41 -11.02 -4.92 8.63
CA PHE A 41 -10.10 -3.86 8.17
C PHE A 41 -8.94 -4.42 7.34
N LEU A 42 -8.33 -5.53 7.78
CA LEU A 42 -7.24 -6.19 7.05
C LEU A 42 -7.71 -6.71 5.69
N LEU A 43 -8.86 -7.38 5.64
CA LEU A 43 -9.41 -7.93 4.40
C LEU A 43 -9.78 -6.82 3.41
N MET A 44 -10.57 -5.83 3.85
CA MET A 44 -11.02 -4.74 2.98
C MET A 44 -9.86 -3.84 2.57
N GLY A 45 -8.96 -3.50 3.48
CA GLY A 45 -7.76 -2.72 3.20
C GLY A 45 -6.79 -3.46 2.26
N GLY A 46 -6.66 -4.78 2.43
CA GLY A 46 -5.90 -5.64 1.54
C GLY A 46 -6.46 -5.67 0.12
N LEU A 47 -7.76 -5.87 -0.03
CA LEU A 47 -8.44 -5.83 -1.33
C LEU A 47 -8.32 -4.45 -2.00
N PHE A 48 -8.53 -3.39 -1.22
CA PHE A 48 -8.41 -2.01 -1.67
C PHE A 48 -7.02 -1.72 -2.26
N THR A 49 -5.97 -2.13 -1.56
CA THR A 49 -4.59 -1.93 -2.01
C THR A 49 -4.16 -2.90 -3.12
N ALA A 50 -4.76 -4.09 -3.19
CA ALA A 50 -4.50 -5.08 -4.24
C ALA A 50 -4.91 -4.59 -5.64
N ILE A 51 -5.99 -3.81 -5.74
CA ILE A 51 -6.45 -3.19 -6.99
C ILE A 51 -5.72 -1.89 -7.34
N GLY A 52 -4.72 -1.50 -6.51
CA GLY A 52 -3.84 -0.36 -6.79
C GLY A 52 -4.33 0.97 -6.23
N LEU A 53 -5.31 0.97 -5.35
CA LEU A 53 -5.77 2.17 -4.66
C LEU A 53 -4.73 2.67 -3.63
N PRO A 54 -4.75 3.98 -3.28
CA PRO A 54 -3.74 4.59 -2.43
C PRO A 54 -3.72 3.96 -1.02
N ARG A 55 -2.64 3.28 -0.67
CA ARG A 55 -2.45 2.68 0.66
C ARG A 55 -2.43 3.69 1.81
N GLN A 56 -2.17 4.96 1.50
CA GLN A 56 -2.18 6.07 2.44
C GLN A 56 -3.55 6.24 3.10
N ILE A 57 -4.63 6.00 2.36
CA ILE A 57 -6.00 6.03 2.88
C ILE A 57 -6.17 4.95 3.95
N ILE A 58 -5.70 3.74 3.67
CA ILE A 58 -5.77 2.62 4.63
C ILE A 58 -4.93 2.90 5.86
N ALA A 59 -3.74 3.51 5.70
CA ALA A 59 -2.88 3.90 6.81
C ALA A 59 -3.56 4.97 7.71
N PHE A 60 -4.18 5.98 7.10
CA PHE A 60 -4.95 7.01 7.80
C PHE A 60 -6.14 6.41 8.57
N LEU A 61 -6.97 5.61 7.90
CA LEU A 61 -8.13 4.95 8.52
C LEU A 61 -7.72 3.95 9.60
N GLY A 62 -6.58 3.30 9.46
CA GLY A 62 -5.99 2.46 10.49
C GLY A 62 -5.65 3.24 11.76
N GLY A 63 -5.01 4.40 11.61
CA GLY A 63 -4.74 5.32 12.71
C GLY A 63 -6.00 5.85 13.39
N TYR A 64 -7.01 6.20 12.60
CA TYR A 64 -8.32 6.65 13.05
C TYR A 64 -9.06 5.58 13.87
N ALA A 65 -9.07 4.33 13.38
CA ALA A 65 -9.82 3.23 14.01
C ALA A 65 -9.12 2.64 15.24
N PHE A 66 -7.78 2.47 15.19
CA PHE A 66 -7.01 1.65 16.13
C PHE A 66 -5.89 2.41 16.84
N SER A 67 -5.86 3.75 16.76
CA SER A 67 -4.78 4.58 17.25
C SER A 67 -3.43 4.34 16.51
N VAL A 68 -2.39 5.08 16.88
CA VAL A 68 -1.12 5.10 16.15
C VAL A 68 -0.46 3.72 16.06
N GLY A 69 -0.27 3.03 17.18
CA GLY A 69 0.50 1.78 17.23
C GLY A 69 -0.17 0.65 16.45
N LEU A 70 -1.39 0.27 16.87
CA LEU A 70 -2.15 -0.80 16.18
C LEU A 70 -2.56 -0.38 14.77
N GLY A 71 -2.90 0.89 14.55
CA GLY A 71 -3.26 1.40 13.23
C GLY A 71 -2.11 1.33 12.25
N THR A 72 -0.88 1.63 12.67
CA THR A 72 0.32 1.46 11.84
C THR A 72 0.55 -0.01 11.50
N LEU A 73 0.47 -0.89 12.49
CA LEU A 73 0.67 -2.32 12.28
C LEU A 73 -0.39 -2.90 11.33
N LEU A 74 -1.67 -2.67 11.62
CA LEU A 74 -2.77 -3.19 10.80
C LEU A 74 -2.78 -2.56 9.40
N GLY A 75 -2.47 -1.26 9.28
CA GLY A 75 -2.35 -0.58 7.99
C GLY A 75 -1.21 -1.14 7.13
N ALA A 76 -0.05 -1.40 7.73
CA ALA A 76 1.07 -2.02 7.05
C ALA A 76 0.78 -3.47 6.64
N LEU A 77 0.11 -4.26 7.50
CA LEU A 77 -0.31 -5.62 7.20
C LEU A 77 -1.39 -5.66 6.11
N ALA A 78 -2.36 -4.76 6.12
CA ALA A 78 -3.35 -4.64 5.05
C ALA A 78 -2.69 -4.30 3.70
N ALA A 79 -1.76 -3.34 3.68
CA ALA A 79 -1.01 -2.99 2.48
C ALA A 79 -0.12 -4.15 2.00
N LEU A 80 0.49 -4.91 2.92
CA LEU A 80 1.26 -6.11 2.60
C LEU A 80 0.35 -7.20 2.00
N LEU A 81 -0.83 -7.43 2.57
CA LEU A 81 -1.82 -8.39 2.05
C LEU A 81 -2.19 -8.03 0.60
N GLY A 82 -2.46 -6.76 0.30
CA GLY A 82 -2.73 -6.31 -1.06
C GLY A 82 -1.53 -6.47 -2.00
N CYS A 83 -0.32 -6.24 -1.49
CA CYS A 83 0.92 -6.53 -2.22
C CYS A 83 1.04 -8.03 -2.55
N MET A 84 0.77 -8.92 -1.59
CA MET A 84 0.79 -10.38 -1.79
C MET A 84 -0.23 -10.83 -2.82
N LEU A 85 -1.45 -10.31 -2.78
CA LEU A 85 -2.51 -10.63 -3.73
C LEU A 85 -2.14 -10.23 -5.17
N SER A 86 -1.71 -8.97 -5.37
CA SER A 86 -1.32 -8.49 -6.70
C SER A 86 -0.04 -9.17 -7.21
N PHE A 87 0.92 -9.47 -6.34
CA PHE A 87 2.11 -10.25 -6.67
C PHE A 87 1.74 -11.68 -7.09
N ALA A 88 0.90 -12.38 -6.29
CA ALA A 88 0.46 -13.74 -6.58
C ALA A 88 -0.33 -13.80 -7.89
N TYR A 89 -1.24 -12.85 -8.11
CA TYR A 89 -1.94 -12.73 -9.38
C TYR A 89 -0.96 -12.66 -10.57
N ALA A 90 0.04 -11.80 -10.50
CA ALA A 90 1.04 -11.69 -11.54
C ALA A 90 1.93 -12.94 -11.67
N ARG A 91 2.26 -13.60 -10.55
CA ARG A 91 3.07 -14.84 -10.54
C ARG A 91 2.36 -16.02 -11.19
N PHE A 92 1.06 -16.18 -10.95
CA PHE A 92 0.29 -17.31 -11.46
C PHE A 92 -0.29 -17.05 -12.85
N PHE A 93 -0.78 -15.84 -13.10
CA PHE A 93 -1.49 -15.51 -14.35
C PHE A 93 -0.67 -14.64 -15.31
N GLY A 94 0.47 -14.11 -14.86
CA GLY A 94 1.25 -13.12 -15.63
C GLY A 94 2.11 -13.70 -16.76
N LYS A 95 2.22 -14.99 -16.89
CA LYS A 95 3.11 -15.64 -17.89
C LYS A 95 2.71 -15.40 -19.35
N GLY A 96 1.48 -14.96 -19.61
CA GLY A 96 1.00 -14.62 -20.95
C GLY A 96 0.95 -13.10 -21.18
N LEU A 97 -0.24 -12.53 -21.04
CA LEU A 97 -0.54 -11.12 -21.38
C LEU A 97 0.29 -10.09 -20.58
N LEU A 98 0.50 -10.33 -19.28
CA LEU A 98 1.29 -9.40 -18.46
C LEU A 98 2.76 -9.41 -18.84
N ARG A 99 3.33 -10.56 -19.17
CA ARG A 99 4.72 -10.65 -19.59
C ARG A 99 4.95 -9.93 -20.92
N ALA A 100 4.01 -9.97 -21.83
CA ALA A 100 4.08 -9.23 -23.09
C ALA A 100 4.08 -7.70 -22.88
N ARG A 101 3.32 -7.20 -21.90
CA ARG A 101 3.21 -5.76 -21.62
C ARG A 101 4.21 -5.22 -20.59
N LEU A 102 4.62 -6.03 -19.62
CA LEU A 102 5.45 -5.62 -18.49
C LEU A 102 6.81 -6.33 -18.45
N GLY A 103 7.13 -7.20 -19.42
CA GLY A 103 8.36 -7.98 -19.45
C GLY A 103 9.64 -7.14 -19.38
N GLU A 104 9.68 -6.01 -20.10
CA GLU A 104 10.80 -5.07 -20.01
C GLU A 104 10.94 -4.42 -18.61
N ARG A 105 9.79 -4.09 -17.98
CA ARG A 105 9.79 -3.53 -16.61
C ARG A 105 10.23 -4.57 -15.60
N ALA A 106 9.78 -5.80 -15.75
CA ALA A 106 10.22 -6.92 -14.93
C ALA A 106 11.72 -7.19 -15.10
N GLY A 107 12.25 -7.17 -16.33
CA GLY A 107 13.66 -7.33 -16.59
C GLY A 107 14.53 -6.18 -16.03
N ARG A 108 14.04 -4.94 -16.08
CA ARG A 108 14.69 -3.79 -15.41
C ARG A 108 14.65 -3.93 -13.89
N PHE A 109 13.52 -4.37 -13.36
CA PHE A 109 13.34 -4.63 -11.94
C PHE A 109 14.28 -5.73 -11.47
N ASP A 110 14.36 -6.87 -12.18
CA ASP A 110 15.27 -7.96 -11.87
C ASP A 110 16.74 -7.50 -11.82
N ARG A 111 17.19 -6.74 -12.81
CA ARG A 111 18.57 -6.21 -12.83
C ARG A 111 18.85 -5.27 -11.66
N PHE A 112 17.87 -4.43 -11.30
CA PHE A 112 18.02 -3.46 -10.21
C PHE A 112 18.10 -4.13 -8.83
N ILE A 113 17.39 -5.24 -8.62
CA ILE A 113 17.30 -5.89 -7.31
C ILE A 113 18.18 -7.15 -7.20
N HIS A 114 18.91 -7.53 -8.27
CA HIS A 114 19.62 -8.79 -8.38
C HIS A 114 20.56 -9.07 -7.19
N ASP A 115 21.41 -8.11 -6.85
CA ASP A 115 22.45 -8.31 -5.84
C ASP A 115 21.93 -8.23 -4.40
N HIS A 116 20.96 -7.34 -4.14
CA HIS A 116 20.42 -7.08 -2.82
C HIS A 116 18.89 -6.95 -2.80
N PRO A 117 18.14 -8.05 -3.05
CA PRO A 117 16.69 -7.99 -3.29
C PRO A 117 15.90 -7.43 -2.11
N PHE A 118 16.29 -7.71 -0.87
CA PHE A 118 15.65 -7.16 0.32
C PHE A 118 15.88 -5.64 0.44
N SER A 119 17.15 -5.21 0.46
CA SER A 119 17.50 -3.79 0.66
C SER A 119 16.97 -2.91 -0.48
N MET A 120 17.06 -3.39 -1.72
CA MET A 120 16.52 -2.65 -2.87
C MET A 120 14.99 -2.57 -2.84
N THR A 121 14.30 -3.61 -2.35
CA THR A 121 12.86 -3.53 -2.14
C THR A 121 12.52 -2.49 -1.08
N VAL A 122 13.22 -2.46 0.05
CA VAL A 122 13.04 -1.42 1.09
C VAL A 122 13.23 -0.03 0.47
N LEU A 123 14.30 0.18 -0.28
CA LEU A 123 14.61 1.46 -0.92
C LEU A 123 13.50 1.91 -1.87
N ILE A 124 13.00 1.02 -2.75
CA ILE A 124 11.88 1.33 -3.66
C ILE A 124 10.63 1.75 -2.88
N ARG A 125 10.36 1.12 -1.72
CA ARG A 125 9.18 1.42 -0.91
C ARG A 125 9.30 2.71 -0.11
N LEU A 126 10.51 3.11 0.25
CA LEU A 126 10.79 4.38 0.91
C LEU A 126 10.71 5.56 -0.06
N LEU A 127 11.12 5.34 -1.30
CA LEU A 127 11.04 6.37 -2.33
C LEU A 127 9.60 6.52 -2.86
N PRO A 128 9.07 7.74 -3.01
CA PRO A 128 7.74 7.99 -3.55
C PRO A 128 7.72 7.82 -5.09
N VAL A 129 8.36 6.76 -5.60
CA VAL A 129 8.55 6.54 -7.04
C VAL A 129 7.69 5.40 -7.55
N GLY A 130 6.88 5.70 -8.54
CA GLY A 130 6.12 4.71 -9.28
C GLY A 130 4.78 4.28 -8.65
N SER A 131 4.09 3.37 -9.32
CA SER A 131 2.83 2.79 -8.85
C SER A 131 3.11 1.54 -8.03
N ASN A 132 2.57 1.46 -6.82
CA ASN A 132 2.65 0.25 -5.98
C ASN A 132 2.16 -0.99 -6.71
N LEU A 133 1.05 -0.87 -7.44
CA LEU A 133 0.49 -1.98 -8.22
C LEU A 133 1.46 -2.45 -9.31
N LEU A 134 2.02 -1.52 -10.09
CA LEU A 134 2.98 -1.87 -11.15
C LEU A 134 4.24 -2.53 -10.59
N THR A 135 4.74 -2.05 -9.45
CA THR A 135 5.88 -2.66 -8.76
C THR A 135 5.55 -4.09 -8.30
N ASN A 136 4.37 -4.31 -7.72
CA ASN A 136 3.93 -5.64 -7.29
C ASN A 136 3.77 -6.60 -8.46
N LEU A 137 3.16 -6.13 -9.56
CA LEU A 137 2.99 -6.94 -10.77
C LEU A 137 4.35 -7.25 -11.43
N ALA A 138 5.25 -6.26 -11.54
CA ALA A 138 6.59 -6.45 -12.07
C ALA A 138 7.39 -7.47 -11.24
N ALA A 139 7.35 -7.34 -9.90
CA ALA A 139 7.96 -8.31 -8.99
C ALA A 139 7.34 -9.71 -9.12
N GLY A 140 6.01 -9.79 -9.31
CA GLY A 140 5.31 -11.06 -9.50
C GLY A 140 5.76 -11.83 -10.72
N ILE A 141 6.00 -11.17 -11.85
CA ILE A 141 6.50 -11.81 -13.08
C ILE A 141 8.03 -11.93 -13.14
N SER A 142 8.75 -11.32 -12.22
CA SER A 142 10.21 -11.38 -12.11
C SER A 142 10.70 -12.65 -11.42
N SER A 143 12.01 -12.85 -11.36
CA SER A 143 12.65 -14.01 -10.72
C SER A 143 12.82 -13.85 -9.20
N ILE A 144 12.41 -12.72 -8.62
CA ILE A 144 12.60 -12.42 -7.19
C ILE A 144 11.96 -13.47 -6.28
N ARG A 145 12.66 -13.83 -5.20
CA ARG A 145 12.10 -14.67 -4.14
C ARG A 145 11.08 -13.87 -3.33
N SER A 146 9.85 -14.41 -3.23
CA SER A 146 8.72 -13.76 -2.56
C SER A 146 9.04 -13.29 -1.13
N VAL A 147 9.82 -14.08 -0.38
CA VAL A 147 10.18 -13.76 1.01
C VAL A 147 10.95 -12.44 1.11
N HIS A 148 12.00 -12.25 0.28
CA HIS A 148 12.78 -11.00 0.29
C HIS A 148 11.94 -9.80 -0.14
N PHE A 149 11.04 -10.00 -1.11
CA PHE A 149 10.15 -8.94 -1.57
C PHE A 149 9.12 -8.55 -0.52
N PHE A 150 8.48 -9.51 0.14
CA PHE A 150 7.45 -9.21 1.15
C PHE A 150 8.04 -8.65 2.44
N SER A 151 9.16 -9.19 2.93
CA SER A 151 9.82 -8.66 4.12
C SER A 151 10.37 -7.23 3.89
N GLY A 152 10.99 -6.99 2.73
CA GLY A 152 11.43 -5.65 2.33
C GLY A 152 10.26 -4.68 2.14
N THR A 153 9.13 -5.16 1.58
CA THR A 153 7.92 -4.36 1.43
C THR A 153 7.32 -3.98 2.78
N LEU A 154 7.20 -4.94 3.71
CA LEU A 154 6.68 -4.66 5.04
C LEU A 154 7.50 -3.60 5.76
N LEU A 155 8.82 -3.78 5.79
CA LEU A 155 9.73 -2.83 6.45
C LEU A 155 9.67 -1.44 5.78
N GLY A 156 9.68 -1.40 4.45
CA GLY A 156 9.63 -0.14 3.69
C GLY A 156 8.30 0.59 3.76
N TYR A 157 7.20 -0.10 4.10
CA TYR A 157 5.90 0.54 4.30
C TYR A 157 5.75 1.19 5.68
N LEU A 158 6.46 0.71 6.71
CA LEU A 158 6.26 1.15 8.10
C LEU A 158 6.43 2.67 8.29
N PRO A 159 7.49 3.34 7.82
CA PRO A 159 7.68 4.76 8.09
C PRO A 159 6.53 5.61 7.54
N GLN A 160 6.16 5.38 6.29
CA GLN A 160 5.08 6.13 5.66
C GLN A 160 3.71 5.79 6.27
N THR A 161 3.45 4.52 6.60
CA THR A 161 2.21 4.10 7.26
C THR A 161 2.08 4.74 8.64
N LEU A 162 3.19 4.83 9.40
CA LEU A 162 3.21 5.50 10.71
C LEU A 162 2.80 6.98 10.59
N VAL A 163 3.34 7.68 9.60
CA VAL A 163 3.01 9.10 9.36
C VAL A 163 1.52 9.29 9.10
N PHE A 164 0.93 8.50 8.20
CA PHE A 164 -0.50 8.60 7.92
C PHE A 164 -1.38 8.11 9.07
N ALA A 165 -0.95 7.12 9.84
CA ALA A 165 -1.65 6.67 11.05
C ALA A 165 -1.62 7.74 12.16
N LEU A 166 -0.51 8.47 12.31
CA LEU A 166 -0.43 9.63 13.23
C LEU A 166 -1.46 10.71 12.85
N VAL A 167 -1.58 11.02 11.57
CA VAL A 167 -2.57 11.99 11.09
C VAL A 167 -3.99 11.48 11.34
N GLY A 168 -4.26 10.22 11.01
CA GLY A 168 -5.58 9.60 11.18
C GLY A 168 -6.02 9.47 12.65
N SER A 169 -5.08 9.26 13.57
CA SER A 169 -5.37 9.13 15.00
C SER A 169 -5.74 10.47 15.68
N GLY A 170 -5.68 11.61 14.97
CA GLY A 170 -5.96 12.93 15.52
C GLY A 170 -4.90 13.43 16.51
N VAL A 171 -3.76 12.77 16.63
CA VAL A 171 -2.64 13.24 17.45
C VAL A 171 -2.16 14.59 16.90
N HIS A 172 -2.15 15.61 17.76
CA HIS A 172 -1.66 16.94 17.39
C HIS A 172 -0.15 16.89 17.12
N ILE A 173 0.19 16.81 15.86
CA ILE A 173 1.59 16.88 15.40
C ILE A 173 1.97 18.37 15.31
N ALA A 174 3.12 18.72 15.87
CA ALA A 174 3.64 20.09 15.78
C ALA A 174 3.68 20.57 14.32
N PRO A 175 3.33 21.84 14.02
CA PRO A 175 3.26 22.35 12.65
C PRO A 175 4.56 22.15 11.85
N THR A 176 5.70 22.26 12.52
CA THR A 176 7.04 22.03 11.93
C THR A 176 7.24 20.59 11.47
N LEU A 177 6.74 19.61 12.24
CA LEU A 177 6.83 18.20 11.88
C LEU A 177 5.88 17.84 10.73
N LYS A 178 4.67 18.45 10.69
CA LYS A 178 3.75 18.32 9.55
C LYS A 178 4.39 18.81 8.25
N LEU A 179 5.09 19.95 8.30
CA LEU A 179 5.78 20.52 7.15
C LEU A 179 6.95 19.63 6.69
N ALA A 180 7.76 19.15 7.62
CA ALA A 180 8.87 18.25 7.32
C ALA A 180 8.41 16.92 6.70
N LEU A 181 7.30 16.36 7.19
CA LEU A 181 6.68 15.14 6.65
C LEU A 181 6.04 15.37 5.27
N ALA A 182 5.48 16.56 5.03
CA ALA A 182 4.90 16.92 3.73
C ALA A 182 5.96 17.15 2.65
N ILE A 183 7.16 17.58 3.02
CA ILE A 183 8.28 17.84 2.11
C ILE A 183 9.11 16.57 1.87
N GLY A 184 9.20 15.67 2.86
CA GLY A 184 10.02 14.45 2.80
C GLY A 184 9.32 13.23 2.22
N LEU A 185 8.02 13.31 1.89
CA LEU A 185 7.20 12.26 1.30
C LEU A 185 6.74 12.63 -0.10
#